data_4c4b1de7bc5a56d0273223aca41bef13
#
_entry.id   4c4b1de7bc5a56d0273223aca41bef13
#
_cell.length_a   1.000
_cell.length_b   1.000
_cell.length_c   1.000
_cell.angle_alpha   90.00
_cell.angle_beta   90.00
_cell.angle_gamma   90.00
#
_symmetry.space_group_name_H-M   'P 1'
#
loop_
_entity.id
_entity.type
_entity.pdbx_description
1 polymer ?
#
loop_
_entity_poly.entity_id
_entity_poly.type
_entity_poly.pdbx_seq_one_letter_code
_entity_poly.pdbx_strand_id
1 'polypeptide(L)'
;MIKANIFDIKRFGIQDGAGIRTVVFLKGCPLRCKWCQNPEGFSKEIRIWARGKQCIGCDSCIQSCPNQAIHRDRKGLVINPAQCDLCGKCEAVCPTMTLQRDGRPMDVQETMARILDDRMFYGTEGGVTLSGGECTASPEFSLALLEACRQAGLHTAIETCMHAPPSIMDAFSQAADAIIGDIKILDPRRHKGATGVDNSLILHNFERLARRASSLLIRIPLIPGYTADTENVTAIAAYVAKVNRAVPLELINFNPLCIGKYETLRQDYIPTDGKPLPPAEMARFAAIVKAQGLQVQY
;
A
#
# COMPACT_ATOMS: atom_id res chain seq x y z
N MET A 1 22.25 0.52 -12.75
CA MET A 1 21.59 1.07 -11.54
C MET A 1 20.33 0.28 -11.25
N ILE A 2 20.09 -0.07 -9.98
CA ILE A 2 18.90 -0.81 -9.54
C ILE A 2 17.71 0.14 -9.60
N LYS A 3 16.62 -0.27 -10.28
CA LYS A 3 15.40 0.53 -10.43
C LYS A 3 14.18 -0.24 -9.96
N ALA A 4 13.17 0.50 -9.46
CA ALA A 4 11.84 -0.02 -9.23
C ALA A 4 10.78 0.92 -9.83
N ASN A 5 9.60 0.40 -10.10
CA ASN A 5 8.47 1.22 -10.49
C ASN A 5 7.79 1.77 -9.23
N ILE A 6 7.77 3.10 -9.12
CA ILE A 6 7.18 3.85 -8.02
C ILE A 6 5.94 4.55 -8.57
N PHE A 7 4.79 4.38 -7.89
CA PHE A 7 3.57 5.02 -8.34
C PHE A 7 3.27 6.34 -7.60
N ASP A 8 3.83 6.52 -6.40
CA ASP A 8 3.71 7.78 -5.67
C ASP A 8 4.88 7.97 -4.69
N ILE A 9 5.21 9.22 -4.41
CA ILE A 9 6.04 9.64 -3.29
C ILE A 9 5.25 10.69 -2.53
N LYS A 10 4.56 10.25 -1.48
CA LYS A 10 3.71 11.11 -0.64
C LYS A 10 4.59 11.82 0.39
N ARG A 11 4.54 13.13 0.34
CA ARG A 11 5.21 13.99 1.32
C ARG A 11 4.30 14.23 2.53
N PHE A 12 4.89 14.47 3.68
CA PHE A 12 4.19 14.82 4.91
C PHE A 12 3.15 13.79 5.38
N GLY A 13 3.44 12.50 5.19
CA GLY A 13 2.63 11.41 5.75
C GLY A 13 2.70 11.42 7.27
N ILE A 14 1.55 11.28 7.94
CA ILE A 14 1.43 11.26 9.40
C ILE A 14 0.74 9.98 9.91
N GLN A 15 0.42 9.05 9.01
CA GLN A 15 -0.25 7.78 9.33
C GLN A 15 0.59 6.56 8.96
N ASP A 16 1.77 6.80 8.45
CA ASP A 16 2.63 5.76 7.86
C ASP A 16 3.86 5.49 8.78
N GLY A 17 3.67 5.59 10.10
CA GLY A 17 4.67 5.49 11.16
C GLY A 17 4.75 6.76 12.01
N ALA A 18 5.69 6.81 12.96
CA ALA A 18 5.86 7.95 13.85
C ALA A 18 6.39 9.20 13.12
N GLY A 19 5.97 10.38 13.58
CA GLY A 19 6.40 11.67 13.06
C GLY A 19 5.92 11.98 11.63
N ILE A 20 6.53 13.00 11.03
CA ILE A 20 6.28 13.36 9.62
C ILE A 20 7.18 12.49 8.74
N ARG A 21 6.60 11.91 7.68
CA ARG A 21 7.30 10.95 6.84
C ARG A 21 7.15 11.24 5.34
N THR A 22 8.19 10.93 4.59
CA THR A 22 8.06 10.75 3.14
C THR A 22 7.81 9.28 2.87
N VAL A 23 6.68 8.97 2.21
CA VAL A 23 6.25 7.59 1.93
C VAL A 23 6.50 7.27 0.47
N VAL A 24 7.29 6.24 0.20
CA VAL A 24 7.59 5.77 -1.16
C VAL A 24 6.70 4.58 -1.47
N PHE A 25 5.83 4.73 -2.45
CA PHE A 25 4.86 3.71 -2.86
C PHE A 25 5.35 2.92 -4.07
N LEU A 26 5.78 1.69 -3.84
CA LEU A 26 6.28 0.77 -4.87
C LEU A 26 5.14 0.02 -5.56
N LYS A 27 5.30 -0.27 -6.85
CA LYS A 27 4.39 -1.12 -7.62
C LYS A 27 4.67 -2.60 -7.41
N GLY A 28 3.61 -3.39 -7.47
CA GLY A 28 3.61 -4.83 -7.27
C GLY A 28 3.09 -5.21 -5.88
N CYS A 29 2.08 -6.07 -5.83
CA CYS A 29 1.57 -6.66 -4.60
C CYS A 29 1.17 -8.11 -4.87
N PRO A 30 1.50 -9.07 -3.98
CA PRO A 30 1.05 -10.44 -4.11
C PRO A 30 -0.43 -10.61 -3.77
N LEU A 31 -1.01 -9.69 -3.00
CA LEU A 31 -2.41 -9.71 -2.59
C LEU A 31 -3.31 -9.00 -3.61
N ARG A 32 -4.60 -9.35 -3.57
CA ARG A 32 -5.71 -8.73 -4.35
C ARG A 32 -6.87 -8.40 -3.41
N CYS A 33 -6.56 -7.62 -2.36
CA CYS A 33 -7.57 -7.23 -1.37
C CYS A 33 -8.72 -6.52 -2.04
N LYS A 34 -9.96 -6.96 -1.80
CA LYS A 34 -11.17 -6.39 -2.39
C LYS A 34 -11.41 -4.94 -1.98
N TRP A 35 -10.78 -4.48 -0.91
CA TRP A 35 -10.86 -3.12 -0.37
C TRP A 35 -9.57 -2.32 -0.56
N CYS A 36 -8.68 -2.72 -1.48
CA CYS A 36 -7.36 -2.10 -1.59
C CYS A 36 -7.46 -0.60 -1.84
N GLN A 37 -6.70 0.19 -1.07
CA GLN A 37 -6.64 1.65 -1.23
C GLN A 37 -5.74 2.07 -2.40
N ASN A 38 -4.85 1.16 -2.84
CA ASN A 38 -3.84 1.44 -3.86
C ASN A 38 -3.86 0.37 -4.97
N PRO A 39 -4.97 0.26 -5.75
CA PRO A 39 -5.08 -0.73 -6.82
C PRO A 39 -4.06 -0.52 -7.95
N GLU A 40 -3.50 0.70 -8.10
CA GLU A 40 -2.35 0.98 -8.97
C GLU A 40 -1.10 0.19 -8.58
N GLY A 41 -0.98 -0.18 -7.31
CA GLY A 41 0.09 -1.00 -6.78
C GLY A 41 -0.06 -2.51 -7.07
N PHE A 42 -1.17 -2.99 -7.63
CA PHE A 42 -1.34 -4.43 -7.88
C PHE A 42 -0.33 -5.00 -8.88
N SER A 43 -0.11 -4.30 -10.01
CA SER A 43 0.85 -4.72 -11.03
C SER A 43 2.22 -4.11 -10.76
N LYS A 44 3.29 -4.85 -11.06
CA LYS A 44 4.64 -4.29 -11.14
C LYS A 44 4.81 -3.38 -12.36
N GLU A 45 4.02 -3.60 -13.42
CA GLU A 45 4.11 -2.85 -14.66
C GLU A 45 3.42 -1.49 -14.55
N ILE A 46 3.98 -0.51 -15.24
CA ILE A 46 3.36 0.80 -15.42
C ILE A 46 2.27 0.69 -16.49
N ARG A 47 1.20 1.44 -16.31
CA ARG A 47 0.08 1.53 -17.25
C ARG A 47 -0.37 2.98 -17.41
N ILE A 48 -1.02 3.27 -18.53
CA ILE A 48 -1.74 4.54 -18.69
C ILE A 48 -3.14 4.37 -18.09
N TRP A 49 -3.50 5.29 -17.21
CA TRP A 49 -4.85 5.39 -16.67
C TRP A 49 -5.62 6.54 -17.31
N ALA A 50 -6.90 6.31 -17.58
CA ALA A 50 -7.81 7.33 -18.06
C ALA A 50 -8.75 7.79 -16.93
N ARG A 51 -8.47 8.94 -16.32
CA ARG A 51 -9.31 9.55 -15.28
C ARG A 51 -10.54 10.18 -15.90
N GLY A 52 -11.57 9.39 -16.17
CA GLY A 52 -12.72 9.71 -17.02
C GLY A 52 -13.47 11.01 -16.69
N LYS A 53 -13.57 11.42 -15.43
CA LYS A 53 -14.28 12.64 -15.00
C LYS A 53 -13.69 13.94 -15.56
N GLN A 54 -12.45 13.94 -16.01
CA GLN A 54 -11.76 15.11 -16.57
C GLN A 54 -11.76 15.11 -18.11
N CYS A 55 -12.23 14.05 -18.76
CA CYS A 55 -12.20 13.91 -20.22
C CYS A 55 -13.26 14.78 -20.90
N ILE A 56 -12.79 15.68 -21.77
CA ILE A 56 -13.67 16.56 -22.57
C ILE A 56 -14.11 15.96 -23.91
N GLY A 57 -13.68 14.72 -24.25
CA GLY A 57 -14.14 14.03 -25.45
C GLY A 57 -13.48 14.48 -26.76
N CYS A 58 -12.34 15.15 -26.73
CA CYS A 58 -11.69 15.72 -27.94
C CYS A 58 -11.00 14.67 -28.85
N ASP A 59 -10.83 13.43 -28.39
CA ASP A 59 -10.23 12.29 -29.10
C ASP A 59 -8.78 12.48 -29.63
N SER A 60 -8.10 13.57 -29.28
CA SER A 60 -6.69 13.82 -29.65
C SER A 60 -5.76 12.70 -29.25
N CYS A 61 -6.02 12.05 -28.09
CA CYS A 61 -5.25 10.92 -27.62
C CYS A 61 -5.41 9.66 -28.47
N ILE A 62 -6.59 9.45 -29.06
CA ILE A 62 -6.87 8.33 -29.98
C ILE A 62 -6.09 8.55 -31.28
N GLN A 63 -6.19 9.77 -31.83
CA GLN A 63 -5.52 10.13 -33.09
C GLN A 63 -3.99 10.13 -32.97
N SER A 64 -3.46 10.48 -31.79
CA SER A 64 -2.00 10.53 -31.55
C SER A 64 -1.37 9.17 -31.24
N CYS A 65 -2.18 8.11 -30.98
CA CYS A 65 -1.66 6.82 -30.56
C CYS A 65 -1.12 6.02 -31.76
N PRO A 66 0.21 5.80 -31.90
CA PRO A 66 0.79 5.12 -33.04
C PRO A 66 0.38 3.63 -33.11
N ASN A 67 0.12 3.03 -31.93
CA ASN A 67 -0.23 1.62 -31.82
C ASN A 67 -1.74 1.38 -31.74
N GLN A 68 -2.55 2.42 -31.95
CA GLN A 68 -4.02 2.34 -31.85
C GLN A 68 -4.51 1.66 -30.55
N ALA A 69 -3.76 1.85 -29.46
CA ALA A 69 -4.03 1.24 -28.16
C ALA A 69 -5.20 1.92 -27.41
N ILE A 70 -5.72 3.03 -27.92
CA ILE A 70 -6.76 3.84 -27.26
C ILE A 70 -7.99 3.88 -28.15
N HIS A 71 -9.14 3.58 -27.54
CA HIS A 71 -10.44 3.77 -28.18
C HIS A 71 -11.46 4.31 -27.16
N ARG A 72 -12.63 4.70 -27.64
CA ARG A 72 -13.73 5.16 -26.81
C ARG A 72 -14.90 4.19 -26.86
N ASP A 73 -15.45 3.87 -25.71
CA ASP A 73 -16.73 3.18 -25.58
C ASP A 73 -17.76 4.05 -24.84
N ARG A 74 -18.92 3.47 -24.49
CA ARG A 74 -20.01 4.16 -23.77
C ARG A 74 -19.62 4.66 -22.38
N LYS A 75 -18.59 4.06 -21.77
CA LYS A 75 -18.08 4.42 -20.42
C LYS A 75 -16.86 5.36 -20.47
N GLY A 76 -16.39 5.77 -21.65
CA GLY A 76 -15.25 6.68 -21.83
C GLY A 76 -14.06 6.03 -22.54
N LEU A 77 -12.85 6.52 -22.29
CA LEU A 77 -11.61 6.01 -22.91
C LEU A 77 -11.23 4.62 -22.37
N VAL A 78 -10.83 3.76 -23.28
CA VAL A 78 -10.27 2.43 -22.98
C VAL A 78 -8.85 2.38 -23.53
N ILE A 79 -7.93 1.86 -22.73
CA ILE A 79 -6.54 1.64 -23.15
C ILE A 79 -6.29 0.14 -23.14
N ASN A 80 -5.85 -0.40 -24.28
CA ASN A 80 -5.42 -1.79 -24.38
C ASN A 80 -3.95 -1.90 -23.95
N PRO A 81 -3.66 -2.49 -22.77
CA PRO A 81 -2.29 -2.57 -22.27
C PRO A 81 -1.37 -3.44 -23.12
N ALA A 82 -1.92 -4.40 -23.88
CA ALA A 82 -1.12 -5.27 -24.77
C ALA A 82 -0.60 -4.53 -26.02
N GLN A 83 -1.25 -3.42 -26.40
CA GLN A 83 -0.84 -2.61 -27.55
C GLN A 83 -0.07 -1.34 -27.12
N CYS A 84 -0.14 -0.96 -25.84
CA CYS A 84 0.46 0.27 -25.34
C CYS A 84 1.95 0.08 -25.03
N ASP A 85 2.80 0.80 -25.73
CA ASP A 85 4.26 0.85 -25.53
C ASP A 85 4.72 1.94 -24.54
N LEU A 86 3.79 2.63 -23.87
CA LEU A 86 4.06 3.72 -22.94
C LEU A 86 4.81 4.90 -23.57
N CYS A 87 4.68 5.18 -24.86
CA CYS A 87 5.39 6.27 -25.54
C CYS A 87 5.05 7.69 -25.03
N GLY A 88 3.96 7.85 -24.28
CA GLY A 88 3.58 9.14 -23.65
C GLY A 88 2.90 10.15 -24.58
N LYS A 89 2.72 9.86 -25.88
CA LYS A 89 2.10 10.80 -26.81
C LYS A 89 0.69 11.21 -26.40
N CYS A 90 -0.11 10.26 -25.88
CA CYS A 90 -1.46 10.52 -25.40
C CYS A 90 -1.50 11.41 -24.15
N GLU A 91 -0.48 11.32 -23.29
CA GLU A 91 -0.33 12.20 -22.12
C GLU A 91 0.00 13.63 -22.59
N ALA A 92 0.93 13.76 -23.52
CA ALA A 92 1.40 15.05 -24.03
C ALA A 92 0.32 15.88 -24.75
N VAL A 93 -0.61 15.21 -25.47
CA VAL A 93 -1.67 15.89 -26.20
C VAL A 93 -2.96 16.11 -25.40
N CYS A 94 -3.05 15.58 -24.18
CA CYS A 94 -4.26 15.66 -23.37
C CYS A 94 -4.35 17.00 -22.62
N PRO A 95 -5.24 17.93 -23.01
CA PRO A 95 -5.31 19.26 -22.41
C PRO A 95 -5.81 19.24 -20.96
N THR A 96 -6.51 18.18 -20.56
CA THR A 96 -7.07 18.03 -19.22
C THR A 96 -6.27 17.06 -18.35
N MET A 97 -5.14 16.56 -18.82
CA MET A 97 -4.32 15.55 -18.13
C MET A 97 -5.12 14.31 -17.68
N THR A 98 -6.17 13.97 -18.43
CA THR A 98 -7.00 12.79 -18.15
C THR A 98 -6.19 11.49 -18.22
N LEU A 99 -5.24 11.43 -19.17
CA LEU A 99 -4.37 10.28 -19.37
C LEU A 99 -3.05 10.50 -18.63
N GLN A 100 -2.71 9.58 -17.75
CA GLN A 100 -1.49 9.64 -16.96
C GLN A 100 -0.96 8.22 -16.70
N ARG A 101 0.35 8.09 -16.62
CA ARG A 101 0.99 6.89 -16.11
C ARG A 101 0.68 6.71 -14.64
N ASP A 102 0.46 5.47 -14.24
CA ASP A 102 0.22 5.08 -12.86
C ASP A 102 1.53 4.81 -12.08
N GLY A 103 2.64 5.34 -12.55
CA GLY A 103 3.95 5.22 -11.94
C GLY A 103 5.08 5.52 -12.93
N ARG A 104 6.30 5.47 -12.42
CA ARG A 104 7.52 5.65 -13.24
C ARG A 104 8.67 4.83 -12.67
N PRO A 105 9.62 4.38 -13.52
CA PRO A 105 10.84 3.76 -13.04
C PRO A 105 11.72 4.82 -12.38
N MET A 106 12.19 4.55 -11.17
CA MET A 106 13.13 5.39 -10.45
C MET A 106 14.29 4.53 -9.93
N ASP A 107 15.49 5.08 -9.93
CA ASP A 107 16.62 4.48 -9.23
C ASP A 107 16.74 5.03 -7.79
N VAL A 108 17.66 4.42 -7.02
CA VAL A 108 17.86 4.78 -5.61
C VAL A 108 18.28 6.24 -5.47
N GLN A 109 19.18 6.74 -6.33
CA GLN A 109 19.69 8.12 -6.25
C GLN A 109 18.57 9.14 -6.52
N GLU A 110 17.78 8.91 -7.56
CA GLU A 110 16.63 9.75 -7.90
C GLU A 110 15.57 9.77 -6.78
N THR A 111 15.32 8.61 -6.17
CA THR A 111 14.39 8.49 -5.04
C THR A 111 14.90 9.20 -3.80
N MET A 112 16.19 9.03 -3.48
CA MET A 112 16.84 9.72 -2.35
C MET A 112 16.81 11.24 -2.51
N ALA A 113 16.99 11.77 -3.73
CA ALA A 113 16.89 13.22 -3.95
C ALA A 113 15.51 13.75 -3.51
N ARG A 114 14.41 13.03 -3.84
CA ARG A 114 13.05 13.40 -3.40
C ARG A 114 12.85 13.27 -1.89
N ILE A 115 13.42 12.25 -1.29
CA ILE A 115 13.36 12.04 0.16
C ILE A 115 14.08 13.17 0.90
N LEU A 116 15.25 13.57 0.44
CA LEU A 116 16.07 14.59 1.07
C LEU A 116 15.47 16.00 0.96
N ASP A 117 14.61 16.28 -0.01
CA ASP A 117 13.84 17.55 -0.09
C ASP A 117 12.99 17.78 1.19
N ASP A 118 12.61 16.71 1.90
CA ASP A 118 11.78 16.80 3.10
C ASP A 118 12.54 16.64 4.42
N ARG A 119 13.87 16.48 4.37
CA ARG A 119 14.70 16.16 5.54
C ARG A 119 14.44 17.07 6.74
N MET A 120 14.28 18.37 6.50
CA MET A 120 14.06 19.35 7.56
C MET A 120 12.76 19.18 8.35
N PHE A 121 11.79 18.42 7.80
CA PHE A 121 10.48 18.22 8.40
C PHE A 121 10.38 16.93 9.21
N TYR A 122 11.36 16.04 9.13
CA TYR A 122 11.28 14.74 9.82
C TYR A 122 11.44 14.87 11.35
N GLY A 123 12.10 15.93 11.83
CA GLY A 123 12.38 16.09 13.27
C GLY A 123 13.16 14.90 13.84
N THR A 124 12.84 14.51 15.07
CA THR A 124 13.50 13.40 15.78
C THR A 124 12.81 12.05 15.59
N GLU A 125 11.52 12.03 15.21
CA GLU A 125 10.69 10.81 15.13
C GLU A 125 10.31 10.44 13.70
N GLY A 126 10.28 11.41 12.81
CA GLY A 126 9.92 11.20 11.40
C GLY A 126 11.02 10.57 10.57
N GLY A 127 10.75 10.42 9.27
CA GLY A 127 11.71 9.82 8.34
C GLY A 127 11.06 9.30 7.06
N VAL A 128 11.46 8.11 6.65
CA VAL A 128 11.02 7.50 5.39
C VAL A 128 10.24 6.22 5.65
N THR A 129 9.15 6.01 4.92
CA THR A 129 8.42 4.73 4.91
C THR A 129 8.38 4.16 3.51
N LEU A 130 8.76 2.90 3.36
CA LEU A 130 8.54 2.14 2.13
C LEU A 130 7.21 1.40 2.24
N SER A 131 6.32 1.65 1.30
CA SER A 131 4.96 1.11 1.25
C SER A 131 4.58 0.79 -0.21
N GLY A 132 3.30 0.97 -0.58
CA GLY A 132 2.85 0.88 -1.96
C GLY A 132 1.83 -0.21 -2.20
N GLY A 133 2.07 -1.04 -3.20
CA GLY A 133 1.46 -2.35 -3.31
C GLY A 133 2.04 -3.25 -2.22
N GLU A 134 3.36 -3.53 -2.34
CA GLU A 134 4.14 -4.25 -1.33
C GLU A 134 5.63 -3.90 -1.49
N CYS A 135 6.26 -3.38 -0.47
CA CYS A 135 7.67 -2.97 -0.53
C CYS A 135 8.63 -4.14 -0.76
N THR A 136 8.27 -5.35 -0.31
CA THR A 136 9.05 -6.57 -0.51
C THR A 136 8.93 -7.15 -1.93
N ALA A 137 8.08 -6.61 -2.80
CA ALA A 137 7.94 -7.05 -4.18
C ALA A 137 9.14 -6.66 -5.08
N SER A 138 9.93 -5.67 -4.65
CA SER A 138 11.18 -5.24 -5.31
C SER A 138 12.33 -5.20 -4.30
N PRO A 139 12.76 -6.37 -3.77
CA PRO A 139 13.61 -6.44 -2.59
C PRO A 139 14.98 -5.79 -2.78
N GLU A 140 15.62 -5.98 -3.94
CA GLU A 140 16.92 -5.38 -4.23
C GLU A 140 16.89 -3.85 -4.17
N PHE A 141 15.89 -3.24 -4.79
CA PHE A 141 15.71 -1.78 -4.77
C PHE A 141 15.37 -1.29 -3.36
N SER A 142 14.41 -1.92 -2.71
CA SER A 142 13.95 -1.49 -1.39
C SER A 142 15.04 -1.59 -0.33
N LEU A 143 15.82 -2.68 -0.31
CA LEU A 143 16.94 -2.84 0.61
C LEU A 143 18.06 -1.82 0.33
N ALA A 144 18.37 -1.55 -0.95
CA ALA A 144 19.34 -0.52 -1.32
C ALA A 144 18.87 0.90 -0.92
N LEU A 145 17.57 1.18 -1.03
CA LEU A 145 17.01 2.46 -0.61
C LEU A 145 17.01 2.62 0.92
N LEU A 146 16.66 1.56 1.68
CA LEU A 146 16.76 1.56 3.15
C LEU A 146 18.19 1.81 3.60
N GLU A 147 19.17 1.16 2.98
CA GLU A 147 20.59 1.38 3.27
C GLU A 147 21.03 2.81 2.97
N ALA A 148 20.61 3.39 1.84
CA ALA A 148 20.90 4.78 1.51
C ALA A 148 20.27 5.77 2.51
N CYS A 149 19.04 5.51 2.97
CA CYS A 149 18.39 6.28 4.03
C CYS A 149 19.18 6.20 5.34
N ARG A 150 19.61 5.00 5.74
CA ARG A 150 20.43 4.79 6.95
C ARG A 150 21.77 5.55 6.88
N GLN A 151 22.44 5.50 5.74
CA GLN A 151 23.69 6.26 5.52
C GLN A 151 23.47 7.77 5.58
N ALA A 152 22.28 8.25 5.20
CA ALA A 152 21.89 9.66 5.34
C ALA A 152 21.43 10.02 6.77
N GLY A 153 21.43 9.07 7.73
CA GLY A 153 20.99 9.28 9.10
C GLY A 153 19.47 9.48 9.23
N LEU A 154 18.68 8.89 8.32
CA LEU A 154 17.21 8.96 8.33
C LEU A 154 16.63 7.72 8.99
N HIS A 155 15.63 7.90 9.86
CA HIS A 155 14.83 6.80 10.41
C HIS A 155 13.97 6.19 9.30
N THR A 156 13.93 4.84 9.25
CA THR A 156 13.25 4.08 8.22
C THR A 156 12.13 3.22 8.80
N ALA A 157 11.03 3.14 8.07
CA ALA A 157 9.96 2.18 8.34
C ALA A 157 9.57 1.45 7.05
N ILE A 158 8.97 0.27 7.21
CA ILE A 158 8.31 -0.44 6.12
C ILE A 158 6.88 -0.74 6.49
N GLU A 159 5.97 -0.62 5.51
CA GLU A 159 4.63 -1.17 5.57
C GLU A 159 4.56 -2.41 4.67
N THR A 160 4.14 -3.53 5.24
CA THR A 160 4.15 -4.81 4.53
C THR A 160 2.96 -5.69 4.89
N CYS A 161 2.43 -6.37 3.89
CA CYS A 161 1.47 -7.45 4.12
C CYS A 161 2.12 -8.73 4.64
N MET A 162 3.44 -8.75 4.83
CA MET A 162 4.25 -9.89 5.29
C MET A 162 4.13 -11.15 4.42
N HIS A 163 3.61 -11.07 3.20
CA HIS A 163 3.50 -12.20 2.28
C HIS A 163 4.71 -12.27 1.33
N ALA A 164 5.88 -12.54 1.90
CA ALA A 164 7.14 -12.70 1.17
C ALA A 164 7.92 -13.90 1.71
N PRO A 165 8.90 -14.46 0.97
CA PRO A 165 9.78 -15.50 1.49
C PRO A 165 10.40 -15.08 2.82
N PRO A 166 10.53 -16.00 3.81
CA PRO A 166 11.07 -15.67 5.13
C PRO A 166 12.45 -15.02 5.10
N SER A 167 13.32 -15.42 4.17
CA SER A 167 14.65 -14.81 4.00
C SER A 167 14.58 -13.35 3.59
N ILE A 168 13.59 -12.98 2.77
CA ILE A 168 13.34 -11.58 2.38
C ILE A 168 12.85 -10.80 3.59
N MET A 169 11.87 -11.32 4.35
CA MET A 169 11.39 -10.66 5.56
C MET A 169 12.49 -10.47 6.62
N ASP A 170 13.37 -11.47 6.77
CA ASP A 170 14.54 -11.34 7.67
C ASP A 170 15.47 -10.20 7.21
N ALA A 171 15.76 -10.08 5.91
CA ALA A 171 16.60 -9.01 5.38
C ALA A 171 15.99 -7.63 5.65
N PHE A 172 14.68 -7.48 5.42
CA PHE A 172 13.97 -6.23 5.71
C PHE A 172 13.93 -5.90 7.21
N SER A 173 13.79 -6.91 8.07
CA SER A 173 13.79 -6.70 9.53
C SER A 173 15.14 -6.25 10.09
N GLN A 174 16.23 -6.49 9.35
CA GLN A 174 17.58 -6.01 9.70
C GLN A 174 17.87 -4.63 9.10
N ALA A 175 17.22 -4.29 7.99
CA ALA A 175 17.48 -3.07 7.24
C ALA A 175 16.60 -1.88 7.68
N ALA A 176 15.40 -2.11 8.20
CA ALA A 176 14.47 -1.07 8.63
C ALA A 176 14.47 -0.91 10.15
N ASP A 177 14.31 0.33 10.63
CA ASP A 177 14.22 0.64 12.07
C ASP A 177 12.85 0.25 12.64
N ALA A 178 11.79 0.30 11.84
CA ALA A 178 10.44 -0.08 12.24
C ALA A 178 9.71 -0.88 11.15
N ILE A 179 8.87 -1.81 11.60
CA ILE A 179 8.02 -2.64 10.72
C ILE A 179 6.56 -2.44 11.11
N ILE A 180 5.76 -2.11 10.12
CA ILE A 180 4.30 -2.04 10.21
C ILE A 180 3.75 -3.18 9.37
N GLY A 181 3.27 -4.24 10.05
CA GLY A 181 2.79 -5.45 9.41
C GLY A 181 1.26 -5.55 9.44
N ASP A 182 0.64 -6.01 8.37
CA ASP A 182 -0.81 -6.18 8.31
C ASP A 182 -1.25 -7.62 8.63
N ILE A 183 -2.12 -7.81 9.62
CA ILE A 183 -2.92 -9.02 9.78
C ILE A 183 -4.38 -8.66 9.52
N LYS A 184 -4.91 -9.08 8.37
CA LYS A 184 -6.22 -8.60 7.90
C LYS A 184 -7.37 -9.50 8.34
N ILE A 185 -7.20 -10.81 8.21
CA ILE A 185 -8.18 -11.83 8.59
C ILE A 185 -7.40 -13.04 9.10
N LEU A 186 -7.82 -13.60 10.25
CA LEU A 186 -7.13 -14.76 10.83
C LEU A 186 -7.58 -16.08 10.22
N ASP A 187 -8.87 -16.23 9.87
CA ASP A 187 -9.37 -17.42 9.18
C ASP A 187 -8.76 -17.52 7.77
N PRO A 188 -8.07 -18.63 7.41
CA PRO A 188 -7.33 -18.74 6.14
C PRO A 188 -8.25 -18.79 4.92
N ARG A 189 -9.47 -19.33 5.05
CA ARG A 189 -10.44 -19.41 3.93
C ARG A 189 -11.03 -18.03 3.66
N ARG A 190 -11.45 -17.34 4.72
CA ARG A 190 -11.93 -15.94 4.61
C ARG A 190 -10.82 -15.04 4.06
N HIS A 191 -9.58 -15.18 4.54
CA HIS A 191 -8.43 -14.42 4.06
C HIS A 191 -8.24 -14.63 2.56
N LYS A 192 -8.16 -15.89 2.11
CA LYS A 192 -8.01 -16.22 0.68
C LYS A 192 -9.16 -15.68 -0.18
N GLY A 193 -10.39 -15.79 0.29
CA GLY A 193 -11.56 -15.27 -0.41
C GLY A 193 -11.58 -13.74 -0.56
N ALA A 194 -10.96 -13.03 0.37
CA ALA A 194 -10.94 -11.57 0.43
C ALA A 194 -9.68 -10.94 -0.18
N THR A 195 -8.53 -11.65 -0.18
CA THR A 195 -7.22 -11.13 -0.58
C THR A 195 -6.56 -11.88 -1.73
N GLY A 196 -7.11 -13.04 -2.13
CA GLY A 196 -6.57 -13.89 -3.19
C GLY A 196 -5.53 -14.91 -2.73
N VAL A 197 -4.96 -14.79 -1.52
CA VAL A 197 -3.97 -15.71 -0.95
C VAL A 197 -4.38 -16.17 0.45
N ASP A 198 -3.93 -17.33 0.90
CA ASP A 198 -4.06 -17.71 2.31
C ASP A 198 -3.07 -16.92 3.19
N ASN A 199 -3.25 -17.00 4.51
CA ASN A 199 -2.46 -16.23 5.46
C ASN A 199 -1.33 -17.02 6.13
N SER A 200 -1.07 -18.26 5.76
CA SER A 200 -0.09 -19.13 6.44
C SER A 200 1.31 -18.52 6.45
N LEU A 201 1.75 -18.00 5.29
CA LEU A 201 3.05 -17.34 5.17
C LEU A 201 3.11 -16.02 5.96
N ILE A 202 2.00 -15.25 5.97
CA ILE A 202 1.88 -14.00 6.72
C ILE A 202 2.04 -14.27 8.23
N LEU A 203 1.31 -15.24 8.76
CA LEU A 203 1.35 -15.61 10.18
C LEU A 203 2.73 -16.19 10.57
N HIS A 204 3.31 -17.01 9.70
CA HIS A 204 4.67 -17.50 9.91
C HIS A 204 5.70 -16.37 10.00
N ASN A 205 5.64 -15.41 9.09
CA ASN A 205 6.53 -14.25 9.10
C ASN A 205 6.26 -13.36 10.33
N PHE A 206 5.01 -13.14 10.71
CA PHE A 206 4.68 -12.42 11.94
C PHE A 206 5.30 -13.06 13.17
N GLU A 207 5.19 -14.38 13.36
CA GLU A 207 5.79 -15.09 14.51
C GLU A 207 7.32 -14.92 14.56
N ARG A 208 7.98 -14.88 13.40
CA ARG A 208 9.42 -14.65 13.31
C ARG A 208 9.78 -13.21 13.67
N LEU A 209 9.08 -12.22 13.11
CA LEU A 209 9.29 -10.80 13.37
C LEU A 209 9.01 -10.46 14.84
N ALA A 210 7.93 -10.96 15.41
CA ALA A 210 7.55 -10.71 16.80
C ALA A 210 8.60 -11.16 17.83
N ARG A 211 9.52 -12.02 17.45
CA ARG A 211 10.65 -12.49 18.29
C ARG A 211 11.94 -11.71 18.08
N ARG A 212 12.07 -10.96 16.99
CA ARG A 212 13.35 -10.42 16.52
C ARG A 212 13.35 -8.92 16.21
N ALA A 213 12.23 -8.40 15.74
CA ALA A 213 12.16 -7.01 15.34
C ALA A 213 12.25 -6.08 16.54
N SER A 214 13.08 -5.05 16.44
CA SER A 214 13.26 -4.02 17.47
C SER A 214 12.01 -3.15 17.61
N SER A 215 11.29 -2.92 16.52
CA SER A 215 10.05 -2.18 16.48
C SER A 215 9.08 -2.83 15.49
N LEU A 216 8.02 -3.43 16.01
CA LEU A 216 6.95 -4.07 15.22
C LEU A 216 5.60 -3.56 15.69
N LEU A 217 4.81 -3.04 14.76
CA LEU A 217 3.40 -2.67 14.94
C LEU A 217 2.56 -3.55 14.03
N ILE A 218 1.46 -4.11 14.51
CA ILE A 218 0.52 -4.84 13.67
C ILE A 218 -0.72 -4.00 13.42
N ARG A 219 -1.08 -3.84 12.13
CA ARG A 219 -2.30 -3.16 11.68
C ARG A 219 -3.41 -4.14 11.37
N ILE A 220 -4.61 -3.77 11.80
CA ILE A 220 -5.86 -4.44 11.42
C ILE A 220 -6.71 -3.40 10.67
N PRO A 221 -6.82 -3.49 9.34
CA PRO A 221 -7.74 -2.64 8.61
C PRO A 221 -9.17 -3.07 8.92
N LEU A 222 -9.99 -2.16 9.44
CA LEU A 222 -11.39 -2.41 9.79
C LEU A 222 -12.30 -2.06 8.61
N ILE A 223 -12.58 -3.04 7.78
CA ILE A 223 -13.38 -2.90 6.57
C ILE A 223 -14.77 -3.50 6.80
N PRO A 224 -15.85 -2.72 6.77
CA PRO A 224 -17.22 -3.24 6.91
C PRO A 224 -17.51 -4.38 5.93
N GLY A 225 -18.12 -5.46 6.40
CA GLY A 225 -18.42 -6.65 5.61
C GLY A 225 -17.25 -7.59 5.32
N TYR A 226 -16.00 -7.25 5.74
CA TYR A 226 -14.83 -8.09 5.51
C TYR A 226 -14.01 -8.38 6.76
N THR A 227 -13.54 -7.36 7.44
CA THR A 227 -12.60 -7.50 8.56
C THR A 227 -13.11 -6.89 9.86
N ALA A 228 -14.08 -5.96 9.76
CA ALA A 228 -14.66 -5.24 10.88
C ALA A 228 -15.76 -6.05 11.55
N ASP A 229 -15.43 -7.21 12.07
CA ASP A 229 -16.33 -8.05 12.88
C ASP A 229 -15.64 -8.51 14.16
N THR A 230 -16.47 -8.76 15.19
CA THR A 230 -16.01 -9.11 16.54
C THR A 230 -15.17 -10.38 16.54
N GLU A 231 -15.57 -11.38 15.76
CA GLU A 231 -14.88 -12.68 15.69
C GLU A 231 -13.45 -12.50 15.18
N ASN A 232 -13.29 -11.80 14.03
CA ASN A 232 -11.98 -11.59 13.41
C ASN A 232 -11.05 -10.77 14.32
N VAL A 233 -11.53 -9.63 14.86
CA VAL A 233 -10.71 -8.77 15.73
C VAL A 233 -10.30 -9.49 17.01
N THR A 234 -11.22 -10.25 17.63
CA THR A 234 -10.92 -11.06 18.82
C THR A 234 -9.89 -12.15 18.50
N ALA A 235 -10.04 -12.84 17.38
CA ALA A 235 -9.14 -13.91 16.97
C ALA A 235 -7.73 -13.37 16.70
N ILE A 236 -7.60 -12.24 15.98
CA ILE A 236 -6.30 -11.61 15.72
C ILE A 236 -5.66 -11.12 17.03
N ALA A 237 -6.40 -10.43 17.88
CA ALA A 237 -5.88 -9.93 19.16
C ALA A 237 -5.41 -11.07 20.08
N ALA A 238 -6.18 -12.15 20.20
CA ALA A 238 -5.79 -13.33 20.97
C ALA A 238 -4.54 -14.01 20.38
N TYR A 239 -4.43 -14.10 19.04
CA TYR A 239 -3.28 -14.66 18.37
C TYR A 239 -2.01 -13.82 18.60
N VAL A 240 -2.09 -12.51 18.43
CA VAL A 240 -0.96 -11.59 18.69
C VAL A 240 -0.54 -11.66 20.15
N ALA A 241 -1.49 -11.63 21.11
CA ALA A 241 -1.21 -11.74 22.54
C ALA A 241 -0.53 -13.08 22.91
N LYS A 242 -0.90 -14.17 22.26
CA LYS A 242 -0.27 -15.49 22.44
C LYS A 242 1.18 -15.51 21.94
N VAL A 243 1.47 -14.86 20.80
CA VAL A 243 2.82 -14.83 20.22
C VAL A 243 3.72 -13.86 20.96
N ASN A 244 3.30 -12.61 21.13
CA ASN A 244 4.08 -11.60 21.87
C ASN A 244 3.17 -10.42 22.29
N ARG A 245 2.86 -10.30 23.58
CA ARG A 245 2.02 -9.20 24.13
C ARG A 245 2.64 -7.82 24.04
N ALA A 246 3.94 -7.72 23.85
CA ALA A 246 4.60 -6.43 23.70
C ALA A 246 4.36 -5.79 22.33
N VAL A 247 3.88 -6.55 21.34
CA VAL A 247 3.56 -6.03 20.00
C VAL A 247 2.25 -5.24 20.05
N PRO A 248 2.28 -3.92 19.80
CA PRO A 248 1.06 -3.10 19.77
C PRO A 248 0.23 -3.39 18.52
N LEU A 249 -1.08 -3.15 18.62
CA LEU A 249 -2.01 -3.18 17.51
C LEU A 249 -2.46 -1.78 17.13
N GLU A 250 -2.67 -1.56 15.85
CA GLU A 250 -3.30 -0.35 15.30
C GLU A 250 -4.54 -0.75 14.51
N LEU A 251 -5.67 -0.14 14.82
CA LEU A 251 -6.93 -0.34 14.12
C LEU A 251 -7.11 0.78 13.10
N ILE A 252 -7.07 0.44 11.83
CA ILE A 252 -7.23 1.43 10.74
C ILE A 252 -8.67 1.44 10.27
N ASN A 253 -9.35 2.57 10.43
CA ASN A 253 -10.72 2.74 9.95
C ASN A 253 -10.78 2.75 8.42
N PHE A 254 -11.90 2.24 7.90
CA PHE A 254 -12.18 2.28 6.47
C PHE A 254 -12.20 3.72 5.93
N ASN A 255 -11.62 3.92 4.75
CA ASN A 255 -11.61 5.20 4.04
C ASN A 255 -12.08 5.00 2.59
N PRO A 256 -13.15 5.70 2.14
CA PRO A 256 -13.71 5.51 0.80
C PRO A 256 -12.97 6.24 -0.33
N LEU A 257 -11.89 6.99 -0.06
CA LEU A 257 -11.20 7.82 -1.05
C LEU A 257 -10.67 7.07 -2.28
N CYS A 258 -10.48 5.75 -2.17
CA CYS A 258 -10.01 4.92 -3.29
C CYS A 258 -11.10 4.59 -4.34
N ILE A 259 -12.38 4.84 -4.06
CA ILE A 259 -13.49 4.48 -4.96
C ILE A 259 -13.28 5.04 -6.37
N GLY A 260 -12.86 6.32 -6.48
CA GLY A 260 -12.56 6.93 -7.77
C GLY A 260 -11.43 6.26 -8.57
N LYS A 261 -10.50 5.55 -7.90
CA LYS A 261 -9.47 4.77 -8.57
C LYS A 261 -10.06 3.54 -9.25
N TYR A 262 -11.02 2.87 -8.60
CA TYR A 262 -11.72 1.70 -9.16
C TYR A 262 -12.62 2.07 -10.34
N GLU A 263 -13.30 3.23 -10.28
CA GLU A 263 -14.01 3.78 -11.44
C GLU A 263 -13.05 3.96 -12.64
N THR A 264 -11.86 4.49 -12.40
CA THR A 264 -10.82 4.67 -13.42
C THR A 264 -10.34 3.34 -13.99
N LEU A 265 -10.19 2.31 -13.17
CA LEU A 265 -9.82 0.96 -13.57
C LEU A 265 -10.97 0.18 -14.22
N ARG A 266 -12.19 0.73 -14.22
CA ARG A 266 -13.42 0.06 -14.66
C ARG A 266 -13.67 -1.25 -13.91
N GLN A 267 -13.30 -1.28 -12.66
CA GLN A 267 -13.52 -2.40 -11.75
C GLN A 267 -14.55 -2.02 -10.71
N ASP A 268 -15.36 -2.98 -10.32
CA ASP A 268 -16.30 -2.78 -9.22
C ASP A 268 -15.51 -2.73 -7.90
N TYR A 269 -15.73 -1.67 -7.14
CA TYR A 269 -15.26 -1.60 -5.76
C TYR A 269 -16.32 -2.22 -4.87
N ILE A 270 -15.98 -3.28 -4.16
CA ILE A 270 -16.94 -4.14 -3.47
C ILE A 270 -17.04 -3.94 -1.95
N PRO A 271 -16.48 -3.05 -1.24
CA PRO A 271 -16.95 -2.81 0.10
C PRO A 271 -18.13 -1.86 0.10
N THR A 272 -19.30 -2.43 0.36
CA THR A 272 -20.31 -1.87 1.25
C THR A 272 -20.84 -0.45 0.95
N ASP A 273 -21.45 0.16 1.94
CA ASP A 273 -22.04 1.51 1.88
C ASP A 273 -21.03 2.66 1.82
N GLY A 274 -19.75 2.34 1.73
CA GLY A 274 -18.66 3.31 1.52
C GLY A 274 -18.43 4.29 2.67
N LYS A 275 -18.86 3.96 3.90
CA LYS A 275 -18.71 4.84 5.06
C LYS A 275 -17.67 4.33 6.05
N PRO A 276 -16.86 5.23 6.65
CA PRO A 276 -16.05 4.89 7.81
C PRO A 276 -16.91 4.38 8.98
N LEU A 277 -16.33 3.53 9.81
CA LEU A 277 -16.98 3.10 11.04
C LEU A 277 -17.15 4.31 11.99
N PRO A 278 -18.29 4.41 12.70
CA PRO A 278 -18.49 5.43 13.70
C PRO A 278 -17.46 5.33 14.84
N PRO A 279 -17.13 6.44 15.53
CA PRO A 279 -16.18 6.42 16.66
C PRO A 279 -16.54 5.40 17.76
N ALA A 280 -17.82 5.19 18.04
CA ALA A 280 -18.29 4.20 19.01
C ALA A 280 -17.93 2.76 18.60
N GLU A 281 -18.02 2.43 17.30
CA GLU A 281 -17.60 1.13 16.78
C GLU A 281 -16.08 0.95 16.86
N MET A 282 -15.31 1.98 16.50
CA MET A 282 -13.85 1.96 16.66
C MET A 282 -13.45 1.73 18.12
N ALA A 283 -14.09 2.44 19.06
CA ALA A 283 -13.87 2.25 20.49
C ALA A 283 -14.25 0.84 20.98
N ARG A 284 -15.33 0.26 20.44
CA ARG A 284 -15.74 -1.13 20.74
C ARG A 284 -14.67 -2.12 20.31
N PHE A 285 -14.12 -2.00 19.09
CA PHE A 285 -13.04 -2.87 18.63
C PHE A 285 -11.75 -2.67 19.42
N ALA A 286 -11.43 -1.44 19.79
CA ALA A 286 -10.28 -1.16 20.65
C ALA A 286 -10.43 -1.80 22.04
N ALA A 287 -11.64 -1.82 22.60
CA ALA A 287 -11.92 -2.51 23.88
C ALA A 287 -11.67 -4.02 23.78
N ILE A 288 -12.01 -4.66 22.66
CA ILE A 288 -11.72 -6.08 22.43
C ILE A 288 -10.21 -6.34 22.46
N VAL A 289 -9.41 -5.49 21.81
CA VAL A 289 -7.95 -5.62 21.80
C VAL A 289 -7.37 -5.42 23.20
N LYS A 290 -7.83 -4.39 23.93
CA LYS A 290 -7.40 -4.13 25.31
C LYS A 290 -7.72 -5.27 26.26
N ALA A 291 -8.86 -5.95 26.06
CA ALA A 291 -9.25 -7.11 26.86
C ALA A 291 -8.29 -8.29 26.72
N GLN A 292 -7.50 -8.37 25.65
CA GLN A 292 -6.42 -9.36 25.48
C GLN A 292 -5.08 -8.92 26.10
N GLY A 293 -5.05 -7.76 26.79
CA GLY A 293 -3.84 -7.22 27.41
C GLY A 293 -2.85 -6.59 26.44
N LEU A 294 -3.31 -6.16 25.25
CA LEU A 294 -2.49 -5.52 24.23
C LEU A 294 -2.64 -3.99 24.27
N GLN A 295 -1.58 -3.29 23.88
CA GLN A 295 -1.67 -1.86 23.54
C GLN A 295 -2.37 -1.71 22.21
N VAL A 296 -3.23 -0.68 22.07
CA VAL A 296 -3.96 -0.40 20.83
C VAL A 296 -4.04 1.09 20.55
N GLN A 297 -3.82 1.44 19.28
CA GLN A 297 -4.05 2.75 18.66
C GLN A 297 -5.23 2.65 17.70
N TYR A 298 -6.03 3.74 17.52
CA TYR A 298 -7.17 3.76 16.59
C TYR A 298 -7.66 5.19 16.30
#